data_6153f6c2a50b07f5564fd32a46680953
#
_entry.id   6153f6c2a50b07f5564fd32a46680953
#
_cell.length_a   1.000
_cell.length_b   1.000
_cell.length_c   1.000
_cell.angle_alpha   90.00
_cell.angle_beta   90.00
_cell.angle_gamma   90.00
#
_symmetry.space_group_name_H-M   'P 1'
#
loop_
_entity.id
_entity.type
_entity.pdbx_description
1 polymer ?
#
loop_
_entity_poly.entity_id
_entity_poly.type
_entity_poly.pdbx_seq_one_letter_code
_entity_poly.pdbx_strand_id
1 'polypeptide(L)' 'MSVEQERAFHLERADQCRKMAAAASDPAIRHLHEQLAQFHEAEATRQITELAANEDEL' A
#
# COMPACT_ATOMS: atom_id res chain seq x y z
N MET A 1 -11.10 8.38 11.11
CA MET A 1 -10.82 8.29 9.66
C MET A 1 -11.65 7.17 9.05
N SER A 2 -12.09 7.35 7.82
CA SER A 2 -12.83 6.30 7.12
C SER A 2 -11.86 5.28 6.51
N VAL A 3 -12.37 4.08 6.20
CA VAL A 3 -11.59 3.04 5.55
C VAL A 3 -11.13 3.51 4.16
N GLU A 4 -11.96 4.29 3.46
CA GLU A 4 -11.60 4.83 2.17
C GLU A 4 -10.41 5.79 2.26
N GLN A 5 -10.36 6.62 3.31
CA GLN A 5 -9.23 7.51 3.53
C GLN A 5 -7.96 6.73 3.85
N GLU A 6 -8.07 5.67 4.64
CA GLU A 6 -6.92 4.82 4.96
C GLU A 6 -6.41 4.10 3.72
N ARG A 7 -7.31 3.59 2.89
CA ARG A 7 -6.93 2.95 1.64
C ARG A 7 -6.21 3.93 0.71
N ALA A 8 -6.77 5.13 0.56
CA ALA A 8 -6.16 6.17 -0.27
C ALA A 8 -4.77 6.53 0.26
N PHE A 9 -4.61 6.62 1.58
CA PHE A 9 -3.32 6.88 2.20
C PHE A 9 -2.30 5.82 1.83
N HIS A 10 -2.66 4.54 1.95
CA HIS A 10 -1.73 3.44 1.63
C HIS A 10 -1.38 3.40 0.16
N LEU A 11 -2.34 3.66 -0.73
CA LEU A 11 -2.07 3.70 -2.18
C LEU A 11 -1.15 4.86 -2.55
N GLU A 12 -1.35 6.01 -1.93
CA GLU A 12 -0.48 7.17 -2.14
C GLU A 12 0.94 6.90 -1.64
N ARG A 13 1.06 6.27 -0.46
CA ARG A 13 2.38 5.94 0.08
C ARG A 13 3.09 4.90 -0.77
N ALA A 14 2.34 3.92 -1.32
CA ALA A 14 2.92 2.95 -2.24
C ALA A 14 3.48 3.63 -3.48
N ASP A 15 2.76 4.59 -4.05
CA ASP A 15 3.22 5.34 -5.21
C ASP A 15 4.49 6.12 -4.89
N GLN A 16 4.54 6.79 -3.73
CA GLN A 16 5.73 7.52 -3.28
C GLN A 16 6.92 6.58 -3.11
N CYS A 17 6.70 5.40 -2.53
CA CYS A 17 7.77 4.41 -2.35
C CYS A 17 8.30 3.94 -3.70
N ARG A 18 7.44 3.72 -4.69
CA ARG A 18 7.89 3.34 -6.03
C ARG A 18 8.70 4.43 -6.70
N LYS A 19 8.32 5.69 -6.53
CA LYS A 19 9.09 6.82 -7.06
C LYS A 19 10.45 6.90 -6.41
N MET A 20 10.53 6.67 -5.10
CA MET A 20 11.81 6.64 -4.40
C MET A 20 12.68 5.46 -4.87
N ALA A 21 12.06 4.29 -5.09
CA ALA A 21 12.77 3.13 -5.62
C ALA A 21 13.36 3.43 -7.00
N ALA A 22 12.59 4.07 -7.87
CA ALA A 22 13.05 4.41 -9.21
C ALA A 22 14.20 5.41 -9.19
N ALA A 23 14.21 6.32 -8.21
CA ALA A 23 15.25 7.34 -8.06
C ALA A 23 16.50 6.82 -7.34
N ALA A 24 16.40 5.70 -6.63
CA ALA A 24 17.52 5.15 -5.86
C ALA A 24 18.58 4.55 -6.78
N SER A 25 19.84 4.94 -6.58
CA SER A 25 20.95 4.36 -7.31
C SER A 25 21.52 3.11 -6.65
N ASP A 26 21.28 2.94 -5.35
CA ASP A 26 21.71 1.78 -4.58
C ASP A 26 20.66 0.68 -4.67
N PRO A 27 21.03 -0.53 -5.19
CA PRO A 27 20.05 -1.63 -5.33
C PRO A 27 19.42 -2.06 -4.02
N ALA A 28 20.13 -2.02 -2.90
CA ALA A 28 19.59 -2.38 -1.59
C ALA A 28 18.51 -1.38 -1.15
N ILE A 29 18.76 -0.10 -1.35
CA ILE A 29 17.81 0.96 -1.03
C ILE A 29 16.59 0.85 -1.93
N ARG A 30 16.79 0.60 -3.22
CA ARG A 30 15.69 0.39 -4.17
C ARG A 30 14.80 -0.76 -3.72
N HIS A 31 15.40 -1.88 -3.35
CA HIS A 31 14.66 -3.06 -2.90
C HIS A 31 13.84 -2.77 -1.65
N LEU A 32 14.41 -2.01 -0.71
CA LEU A 32 13.71 -1.61 0.51
C LEU A 32 12.44 -0.81 0.16
N HIS A 33 12.55 0.18 -0.72
CA HIS A 33 11.40 0.99 -1.11
C HIS A 33 10.35 0.17 -1.88
N GLU A 34 10.79 -0.78 -2.71
CA GLU A 34 9.87 -1.68 -3.40
C GLU A 34 9.09 -2.55 -2.41
N GLN A 35 9.75 -3.06 -1.37
CA GLN A 35 9.08 -3.84 -0.32
C GLN A 35 8.08 -3.00 0.46
N LEU A 36 8.42 -1.75 0.77
CA LEU A 36 7.49 -0.84 1.44
C LEU A 36 6.26 -0.55 0.57
N ALA A 37 6.46 -0.38 -0.74
CA ALA A 37 5.35 -0.18 -1.67
C ALA A 37 4.42 -1.38 -1.68
N GLN A 38 4.97 -2.59 -1.71
CA GLN A 38 4.18 -3.82 -1.67
C GLN A 38 3.41 -3.95 -0.36
N PHE A 39 4.03 -3.57 0.75
CA PHE A 39 3.35 -3.58 2.06
C PHE A 39 2.14 -2.65 2.05
N HIS A 40 2.28 -1.43 1.56
CA HIS A 40 1.18 -0.49 1.52
C HIS A 40 0.06 -0.94 0.59
N GLU A 41 0.40 -1.55 -0.55
CA GLU A 41 -0.60 -2.11 -1.45
C GLU A 41 -1.34 -3.28 -0.83
N ALA A 42 -0.63 -4.15 -0.12
CA ALA A 42 -1.25 -5.29 0.57
C ALA A 42 -2.22 -4.80 1.65
N GLU A 43 -1.85 -3.77 2.39
CA GLU A 43 -2.73 -3.19 3.41
C GLU A 43 -4.00 -2.59 2.79
N ALA A 44 -3.87 -1.88 1.68
CA ALA A 44 -5.03 -1.32 0.99
C ALA A 44 -5.97 -2.42 0.50
N THR A 45 -5.42 -3.49 -0.08
CA THR A 45 -6.20 -4.63 -0.56
C THR A 45 -6.86 -5.37 0.59
N ARG A 46 -6.15 -5.54 1.70
CA ARG A 46 -6.70 -6.22 2.89
C ARG A 46 -7.91 -5.48 3.43
N GLN A 47 -7.87 -4.16 3.48
CA GLN A 47 -8.97 -3.35 3.95
C GLN A 47 -10.21 -3.53 3.08
N ILE A 48 -10.04 -3.59 1.77
CA ILE A 48 -11.15 -3.84 0.84
C ILE A 48 -11.74 -5.23 1.08
N THR A 49 -10.90 -6.23 1.27
CA THR A 49 -11.34 -7.62 1.52
C THR A 49 -12.11 -7.72 2.82
N GLU A 50 -11.66 -7.06 3.87
CA GLU A 50 -12.34 -7.06 5.16
C GLU A 50 -13.72 -6.41 5.07
N LEU A 51 -13.86 -5.32 4.31
CA LEU A 51 -15.15 -4.69 4.07
C LEU A 51 -16.10 -5.62 3.34
N ALA A 52 -15.63 -6.31 2.30
CA ALA A 52 -16.44 -7.25 1.54
C ALA A 52 -16.89 -8.43 2.40
N ALA A 53 -15.99 -8.94 3.25
CA ALA A 53 -16.33 -10.02 4.17
C ALA A 53 -17.40 -9.58 5.18
N ASN A 54 -17.31 -8.37 5.69
CA ASN A 54 -18.29 -7.83 6.62
C ASN A 54 -19.67 -7.67 5.97
N GLU A 55 -19.71 -7.29 4.71
CA GLU A 55 -20.95 -7.19 3.96
C GLU A 55 -21.61 -8.56 3.76
N ASP A 56 -20.81 -9.59 3.52
CA ASP A 56 -21.29 -10.94 3.33
C ASP A 56 -21.87 -11.54 4.60
N GLU A 57 -21.45 -11.07 5.77
CA GLU A 57 -21.96 -11.55 7.05
C GLU A 57 -23.35 -10.98 7.37
N LEU A 58 -23.76 -9.94 6.70
CA LEU A 58 -25.07 -9.34 6.90
C LEU A 58 -26.14 -10.06 6.08
#